data_20509bfa01f746bffdffe47124f8a919
#
_entry.id   20509bfa01f746bffdffe47124f8a919
#
_cell.length_a   1.000
_cell.length_b   1.000
_cell.length_c   1.000
_cell.angle_alpha   90.00
_cell.angle_beta   90.00
_cell.angle_gamma   90.00
#
_symmetry.space_group_name_H-M   'P 1'
#
loop_
_entity.id
_entity.type
_entity.pdbx_description
1 polymer ?
#
loop_
_entity_poly.entity_id
_entity_poly.type
_entity_poly.pdbx_seq_one_letter_code
_entity_poly.pdbx_strand_id
1 'polypeptide(L)'
;MSGLICIAGGKGSPGATTFALALALSDPEPVTLVDADPDGGDLAAWLGISATPGLVSLAAAARHSFAGGEFVRHVQHVQTGIKLLGSPSSPEQVEASLTSLGRPFAQILAAGPAIADIGRWRSGSPATELVGAAHAIVLVVHPTVAGVAHARYQYEDLRTRCANVLVACRGDRPYNAAEVAEAIGRATAFSIRMSSTPQFHCCDSPVRIFALKFSAA
;
A
#
# COMPACT_ATOMS: atom_id res chain seq x y z
N MET A 1 -11.97 3.95 9.20
CA MET A 1 -10.53 4.31 9.25
C MET A 1 -10.36 5.82 9.10
N SER A 2 -9.39 6.46 9.75
CA SER A 2 -9.12 7.89 9.56
C SER A 2 -7.62 8.08 9.30
N GLY A 3 -7.30 8.90 8.27
CA GLY A 3 -5.92 9.20 7.86
C GLY A 3 -5.32 8.19 6.87
N LEU A 4 -4.07 8.45 6.50
CA LEU A 4 -3.30 7.65 5.52
C LEU A 4 -2.62 6.46 6.20
N ILE A 5 -2.81 5.26 5.65
CA ILE A 5 -2.02 4.07 5.97
C ILE A 5 -1.18 3.70 4.75
N CYS A 6 0.14 3.62 4.92
CA CYS A 6 1.03 3.13 3.87
C CYS A 6 1.30 1.63 4.06
N ILE A 7 1.20 0.87 2.98
CA ILE A 7 1.55 -0.54 2.95
C ILE A 7 2.86 -0.68 2.18
N ALA A 8 3.89 -1.13 2.90
CA ALA A 8 5.23 -1.31 2.37
C ALA A 8 5.56 -2.80 2.24
N GLY A 9 6.25 -3.17 1.19
CA GLY A 9 6.76 -4.52 0.98
C GLY A 9 8.20 -4.69 1.44
N GLY A 10 8.49 -5.80 2.09
CA GLY A 10 9.83 -6.29 2.33
C GLY A 10 10.46 -6.94 1.09
N LYS A 11 11.61 -7.59 1.27
CA LYS A 11 12.28 -8.35 0.20
C LYS A 11 11.44 -9.55 -0.22
N GLY A 12 11.40 -9.82 -1.54
CA GLY A 12 10.81 -11.04 -2.10
C GLY A 12 9.32 -10.97 -2.35
N SER A 13 8.77 -9.78 -2.58
CA SER A 13 7.34 -9.59 -2.92
C SER A 13 6.39 -10.31 -1.95
N PRO A 14 6.37 -9.95 -0.66
CA PRO A 14 5.60 -10.66 0.37
C PRO A 14 4.08 -10.45 0.23
N GLY A 15 3.63 -9.73 -0.81
CA GLY A 15 2.21 -9.50 -1.09
C GLY A 15 1.67 -8.20 -0.47
N ALA A 16 2.46 -7.14 -0.47
CA ALA A 16 2.04 -5.82 0.01
C ALA A 16 0.81 -5.31 -0.75
N THR A 17 0.83 -5.34 -2.08
CA THR A 17 -0.29 -4.96 -2.95
C THR A 17 -1.56 -5.76 -2.66
N THR A 18 -1.43 -7.09 -2.49
CA THR A 18 -2.56 -7.95 -2.12
C THR A 18 -3.11 -7.59 -0.73
N PHE A 19 -2.22 -7.28 0.21
CA PHE A 19 -2.62 -6.85 1.56
C PHE A 19 -3.31 -5.49 1.53
N ALA A 20 -2.78 -4.51 0.77
CA ALA A 20 -3.39 -3.19 0.61
C ALA A 20 -4.81 -3.28 0.03
N LEU A 21 -5.00 -4.08 -1.03
CA LEU A 21 -6.29 -4.33 -1.64
C LEU A 21 -7.27 -5.01 -0.67
N ALA A 22 -6.81 -6.05 0.02
CA ALA A 22 -7.64 -6.77 0.97
C ALA A 22 -8.05 -5.89 2.17
N LEU A 23 -7.15 -5.04 2.66
CA LEU A 23 -7.44 -4.08 3.73
C LEU A 23 -8.49 -3.05 3.28
N ALA A 24 -8.36 -2.51 2.05
CA ALA A 24 -9.32 -1.58 1.47
C ALA A 24 -10.72 -2.21 1.32
N LEU A 25 -10.79 -3.47 0.91
CA LEU A 25 -12.04 -4.24 0.77
C LEU A 25 -12.69 -4.60 2.12
N SER A 26 -11.91 -4.65 3.17
CA SER A 26 -12.39 -5.04 4.52
C SER A 26 -12.91 -3.86 5.34
N ASP A 27 -12.62 -2.63 4.94
CA ASP A 27 -13.10 -1.45 5.66
C ASP A 27 -14.60 -1.25 5.38
N PRO A 28 -15.45 -1.10 6.42
CA PRO A 28 -16.87 -0.88 6.24
C PRO A 28 -17.21 0.46 5.56
N GLU A 29 -16.30 1.42 5.65
CA GLU A 29 -16.44 2.72 5.00
C GLU A 29 -15.56 2.80 3.76
N PRO A 30 -16.02 3.42 2.68
CA PRO A 30 -15.23 3.54 1.46
C PRO A 30 -13.91 4.28 1.69
N VAL A 31 -12.79 3.59 1.52
CA VAL A 31 -11.45 4.17 1.56
C VAL A 31 -10.93 4.41 0.15
N THR A 32 -10.01 5.36 0.01
CA THR A 32 -9.29 5.53 -1.25
C THR A 32 -8.03 4.67 -1.24
N LEU A 33 -7.99 3.68 -2.12
CA LEU A 33 -6.79 2.90 -2.37
C LEU A 33 -5.94 3.61 -3.42
N VAL A 34 -4.67 3.82 -3.12
CA VAL A 34 -3.71 4.50 -4.00
C VAL A 34 -2.63 3.51 -4.40
N ASP A 35 -2.48 3.33 -5.70
CA ASP A 35 -1.37 2.56 -6.28
C ASP A 35 -0.17 3.50 -6.43
N ALA A 36 0.74 3.45 -5.47
CA ALA A 36 1.90 4.33 -5.39
C ALA A 36 3.22 3.54 -5.37
N ASP A 37 3.21 2.34 -5.97
CA ASP A 37 4.42 1.51 -6.09
C ASP A 37 5.37 2.12 -7.15
N PRO A 38 6.57 2.61 -6.75
CA PRO A 38 7.53 3.17 -7.70
C PRO A 38 8.04 2.18 -8.74
N ASP A 39 7.94 0.88 -8.48
CA ASP A 39 8.35 -0.16 -9.44
C ASP A 39 7.27 -0.42 -10.51
N GLY A 40 6.14 0.33 -10.49
CA GLY A 40 5.01 0.24 -11.41
C GLY A 40 3.74 -0.31 -10.77
N GLY A 41 2.58 0.25 -11.13
CA GLY A 41 1.29 -0.12 -10.54
C GLY A 41 0.69 -1.37 -11.17
N ASP A 42 0.07 -2.20 -10.33
CA ASP A 42 -0.61 -3.44 -10.70
C ASP A 42 -2.13 -3.40 -10.45
N LEU A 43 -2.59 -2.55 -9.54
CA LEU A 43 -3.97 -2.58 -9.05
C LEU A 43 -5.01 -2.30 -10.13
N ALA A 44 -4.74 -1.38 -11.06
CA ALA A 44 -5.65 -1.10 -12.17
C ALA A 44 -5.82 -2.34 -13.07
N ALA A 45 -4.73 -3.03 -13.39
CA ALA A 45 -4.74 -4.26 -14.19
C ALA A 45 -5.46 -5.39 -13.44
N TRP A 46 -5.21 -5.57 -12.15
CA TRP A 46 -5.87 -6.60 -11.34
C TRP A 46 -7.39 -6.39 -11.24
N LEU A 47 -7.82 -5.15 -11.20
CA LEU A 47 -9.25 -4.78 -11.11
C LEU A 47 -9.92 -4.63 -12.48
N GLY A 48 -9.20 -4.87 -13.58
CA GLY A 48 -9.72 -4.84 -14.94
C GLY A 48 -10.16 -3.45 -15.42
N ILE A 49 -9.53 -2.39 -14.88
CA ILE A 49 -9.84 -1.00 -15.25
C ILE A 49 -8.62 -0.32 -15.89
N SER A 50 -8.87 0.82 -16.54
CA SER A 50 -7.79 1.66 -17.05
C SER A 50 -6.98 2.31 -15.93
N ALA A 51 -5.67 2.49 -16.10
CA ALA A 51 -4.85 3.32 -15.23
C ALA A 51 -5.12 4.84 -15.41
N THR A 52 -5.98 5.22 -16.36
CA THR A 52 -6.36 6.61 -16.61
C THR A 52 -7.90 6.74 -16.61
N PRO A 53 -8.46 7.71 -15.86
CA PRO A 53 -7.79 8.66 -14.99
C PRO A 53 -7.10 7.98 -13.79
N GLY A 54 -6.01 8.57 -13.28
CA GLY A 54 -5.20 7.98 -12.19
C GLY A 54 -4.04 8.89 -11.80
N LEU A 55 -2.99 8.30 -11.22
CA LEU A 55 -1.86 9.02 -10.65
C LEU A 55 -1.17 9.94 -11.67
N VAL A 56 -0.91 9.46 -12.89
CA VAL A 56 -0.22 10.23 -13.94
C VAL A 56 -1.06 11.42 -14.40
N SER A 57 -2.35 11.21 -14.64
CA SER A 57 -3.25 12.30 -15.05
C SER A 57 -3.45 13.32 -13.93
N LEU A 58 -3.46 12.88 -12.66
CA LEU A 58 -3.47 13.78 -11.51
C LEU A 58 -2.20 14.63 -11.45
N ALA A 59 -1.02 14.01 -11.63
CA ALA A 59 0.25 14.74 -11.64
C ALA A 59 0.33 15.76 -12.79
N ALA A 60 -0.23 15.45 -13.94
CA ALA A 60 -0.33 16.39 -15.06
C ALA A 60 -1.24 17.57 -14.75
N ALA A 61 -2.41 17.34 -14.16
CA ALA A 61 -3.35 18.38 -13.76
C ALA A 61 -2.79 19.27 -12.64
N ALA A 62 -2.10 18.68 -11.67
CA ALA A 62 -1.52 19.37 -10.52
C ALA A 62 -0.48 20.45 -10.90
N ARG A 63 0.14 20.39 -12.08
CA ARG A 63 1.06 21.41 -12.58
C ARG A 63 0.39 22.78 -12.77
N HIS A 64 -0.91 22.81 -12.97
CA HIS A 64 -1.65 24.06 -13.18
C HIS A 64 -2.36 24.53 -11.90
N SER A 65 -2.90 23.61 -11.15
CA SER A 65 -3.57 23.88 -9.88
C SER A 65 -3.77 22.56 -9.13
N PHE A 66 -3.32 22.50 -7.89
CA PHE A 66 -3.53 21.33 -7.04
C PHE A 66 -4.46 21.69 -5.88
N ALA A 67 -5.76 21.49 -6.08
CA ALA A 67 -6.78 21.61 -5.05
C ALA A 67 -7.44 20.26 -4.77
N GLY A 68 -8.01 20.07 -3.59
CA GLY A 68 -8.63 18.80 -3.20
C GLY A 68 -9.73 18.33 -4.17
N GLY A 69 -10.42 19.25 -4.85
CA GLY A 69 -11.41 18.92 -5.88
C GLY A 69 -10.81 18.27 -7.14
N GLU A 70 -9.54 18.56 -7.45
CA GLU A 70 -8.86 17.94 -8.59
C GLU A 70 -8.54 16.46 -8.30
N PHE A 71 -8.10 16.14 -7.09
CA PHE A 71 -7.85 14.77 -6.68
C PHE A 71 -9.02 13.83 -6.94
N VAL A 72 -10.24 14.25 -6.56
CA VAL A 72 -11.46 13.42 -6.71
C VAL A 72 -11.76 13.04 -8.15
N ARG A 73 -11.42 13.90 -9.13
CA ARG A 73 -11.65 13.65 -10.57
C ARG A 73 -10.79 12.54 -11.15
N HIS A 74 -9.68 12.21 -10.47
CA HIS A 74 -8.75 11.17 -10.92
C HIS A 74 -8.93 9.85 -10.18
N VAL A 75 -9.78 9.83 -9.15
CA VAL A 75 -10.15 8.61 -8.42
C VAL A 75 -11.29 7.89 -9.16
N GLN A 76 -11.10 6.62 -9.45
CA GLN A 76 -12.08 5.78 -10.10
C GLN A 76 -12.86 4.96 -9.08
N HIS A 77 -14.18 4.83 -9.30
CA HIS A 77 -15.03 3.96 -8.51
C HIS A 77 -15.10 2.58 -9.17
N VAL A 78 -14.60 1.57 -8.47
CA VAL A 78 -14.61 0.19 -8.95
C VAL A 78 -15.88 -0.51 -8.48
N GLN A 79 -16.40 -1.47 -9.27
CA GLN A 79 -17.63 -2.21 -8.95
C GLN A 79 -17.60 -2.90 -7.56
N THR A 80 -16.42 -3.18 -7.03
CA THR A 80 -16.21 -3.74 -5.69
C THR A 80 -16.48 -2.75 -4.54
N GLY A 81 -16.82 -1.49 -4.82
CA GLY A 81 -17.00 -0.43 -3.82
C GLY A 81 -15.71 0.32 -3.46
N ILE A 82 -14.57 -0.06 -4.03
CA ILE A 82 -13.28 0.61 -3.80
C ILE A 82 -13.22 1.90 -4.62
N LYS A 83 -12.61 2.92 -4.04
CA LYS A 83 -12.15 4.12 -4.74
C LYS A 83 -10.67 3.94 -5.05
N LEU A 84 -10.29 3.82 -6.33
CA LEU A 84 -8.91 3.60 -6.75
C LEU A 84 -8.32 4.83 -7.43
N LEU A 85 -7.16 5.27 -6.96
CA LEU A 85 -6.23 6.08 -7.73
C LEU A 85 -5.17 5.13 -8.30
N GLY A 86 -5.40 4.66 -9.52
CA GLY A 86 -4.53 3.68 -10.18
C GLY A 86 -3.28 4.29 -10.80
N SER A 87 -2.28 3.46 -11.02
CA SER A 87 -1.03 3.80 -11.68
C SER A 87 -0.77 2.88 -12.89
N PRO A 88 0.00 3.35 -13.88
CA PRO A 88 0.47 2.49 -14.96
C PRO A 88 1.60 1.58 -14.48
N SER A 89 1.89 0.53 -15.25
CA SER A 89 2.99 -0.39 -14.97
C SER A 89 4.38 0.17 -15.34
N SER A 90 4.49 1.44 -15.77
CA SER A 90 5.78 2.10 -16.06
C SER A 90 6.34 2.74 -14.78
N PRO A 91 7.47 2.24 -14.26
CA PRO A 91 8.14 2.81 -13.09
C PRO A 91 8.46 4.30 -13.26
N GLU A 92 8.98 4.69 -14.43
CA GLU A 92 9.40 6.06 -14.70
C GLU A 92 8.22 7.06 -14.61
N GLN A 93 7.04 6.64 -15.07
CA GLN A 93 5.83 7.48 -14.99
C GLN A 93 5.33 7.60 -13.56
N VAL A 94 5.37 6.51 -12.78
CA VAL A 94 4.96 6.52 -11.38
C VAL A 94 5.93 7.36 -10.55
N GLU A 95 7.24 7.14 -10.67
CA GLU A 95 8.26 7.90 -9.96
C GLU A 95 8.17 9.40 -10.25
N ALA A 96 8.06 9.78 -11.53
CA ALA A 96 7.90 11.17 -11.94
C ALA A 96 6.62 11.79 -11.38
N SER A 97 5.52 11.03 -11.34
CA SER A 97 4.24 11.50 -10.79
C SER A 97 4.30 11.71 -9.29
N LEU A 98 4.82 10.74 -8.53
CA LEU A 98 4.99 10.85 -7.09
C LEU A 98 5.90 12.02 -6.71
N THR A 99 7.01 12.18 -7.43
CA THR A 99 7.94 13.29 -7.22
C THR A 99 7.28 14.65 -7.50
N SER A 100 6.51 14.75 -8.59
CA SER A 100 5.82 15.97 -8.98
C SER A 100 4.69 16.34 -8.01
N LEU A 101 3.95 15.36 -7.51
CA LEU A 101 2.84 15.55 -6.58
C LEU A 101 3.33 15.88 -5.16
N GLY A 102 4.39 15.24 -4.72
CA GLY A 102 5.10 15.50 -3.49
C GLY A 102 4.23 15.64 -2.22
N ARG A 103 4.65 16.53 -1.34
CA ARG A 103 4.00 16.76 -0.05
C ARG A 103 2.54 17.20 -0.11
N PRO A 104 2.08 18.05 -1.04
CA PRO A 104 0.66 18.43 -1.11
C PRO A 104 -0.26 17.23 -1.32
N PHE A 105 0.13 16.28 -2.15
CA PHE A 105 -0.61 15.04 -2.36
C PHE A 105 -0.67 14.18 -1.09
N ALA A 106 0.46 14.00 -0.42
CA ALA A 106 0.53 13.27 0.84
C ALA A 106 -0.39 13.87 1.91
N GLN A 107 -0.48 15.21 1.99
CA GLN A 107 -1.36 15.92 2.91
C GLN A 107 -2.85 15.71 2.58
N ILE A 108 -3.23 15.68 1.30
CA ILE A 108 -4.61 15.38 0.89
C ILE A 108 -5.00 13.97 1.32
N LEU A 109 -4.12 12.99 1.12
CA LEU A 109 -4.38 11.60 1.53
C LEU A 109 -4.44 11.47 3.05
N ALA A 110 -3.60 12.17 3.79
CA ALA A 110 -3.60 12.15 5.25
C ALA A 110 -4.84 12.79 5.86
N ALA A 111 -5.52 13.69 5.15
CA ALA A 111 -6.74 14.36 5.61
C ALA A 111 -8.00 13.47 5.54
N GLY A 112 -7.94 12.34 4.85
CA GLY A 112 -9.08 11.41 4.68
C GLY A 112 -8.69 9.94 4.84
N PRO A 113 -9.67 9.03 4.75
CA PRO A 113 -9.42 7.60 4.82
C PRO A 113 -8.73 7.13 3.53
N ALA A 114 -7.44 6.82 3.60
CA ALA A 114 -6.64 6.39 2.46
C ALA A 114 -5.68 5.24 2.82
N ILE A 115 -5.49 4.33 1.88
CA ILE A 115 -4.48 3.29 1.91
C ILE A 115 -3.59 3.49 0.68
N ALA A 116 -2.27 3.62 0.87
CA ALA A 116 -1.31 3.70 -0.22
C ALA A 116 -0.47 2.43 -0.26
N ASP A 117 -0.53 1.70 -1.36
CA ASP A 117 0.47 0.69 -1.69
C ASP A 117 1.71 1.40 -2.21
N ILE A 118 2.76 1.38 -1.42
CA ILE A 118 4.03 2.06 -1.76
C ILE A 118 5.10 1.08 -2.27
N GLY A 119 4.67 -0.14 -2.59
CA GLY A 119 5.56 -1.17 -3.11
C GLY A 119 6.67 -1.52 -2.15
N ARG A 120 7.82 -1.91 -2.70
CA ARG A 120 8.99 -2.25 -1.90
C ARG A 120 9.66 -1.01 -1.34
N TRP A 121 9.71 -0.91 0.00
CA TRP A 121 10.35 0.23 0.65
C TRP A 121 11.88 0.24 0.44
N ARG A 122 12.37 1.39 0.02
CA ARG A 122 13.79 1.73 -0.11
C ARG A 122 14.00 3.16 0.35
N SER A 123 15.10 3.42 1.05
CA SER A 123 15.51 4.80 1.38
C SER A 123 15.69 5.61 0.08
N GLY A 124 15.17 6.82 0.04
CA GLY A 124 15.15 7.64 -1.18
C GLY A 124 14.00 7.33 -2.16
N SER A 125 13.05 6.45 -1.78
CA SER A 125 11.85 6.20 -2.59
C SER A 125 11.07 7.48 -2.88
N PRO A 126 10.51 7.66 -4.09
CA PRO A 126 9.59 8.75 -4.41
C PRO A 126 8.35 8.80 -3.51
N ALA A 127 8.00 7.68 -2.85
CA ALA A 127 6.91 7.61 -1.88
C ALA A 127 7.26 8.18 -0.49
N THR A 128 8.43 8.78 -0.31
CA THR A 128 8.91 9.31 0.99
C THR A 128 7.95 10.32 1.60
N GLU A 129 7.32 11.19 0.82
CA GLU A 129 6.35 12.17 1.31
C GLU A 129 5.07 11.49 1.84
N LEU A 130 4.63 10.39 1.21
CA LEU A 130 3.50 9.59 1.69
C LEU A 130 3.83 8.95 3.04
N VAL A 131 5.01 8.36 3.16
CA VAL A 131 5.50 7.77 4.41
C VAL A 131 5.57 8.79 5.53
N GLY A 132 6.09 10.00 5.25
CA GLY A 132 6.20 11.09 6.23
C GLY A 132 4.85 11.67 6.68
N ALA A 133 3.80 11.54 5.87
CA ALA A 133 2.44 11.98 6.19
C ALA A 133 1.55 10.84 6.73
N ALA A 134 2.03 9.61 6.74
CA ALA A 134 1.24 8.45 7.13
C ALA A 134 0.91 8.46 8.63
N HIS A 135 -0.34 8.14 8.96
CA HIS A 135 -0.78 7.85 10.32
C HIS A 135 -0.18 6.53 10.84
N ALA A 136 -0.09 5.55 9.96
CA ALA A 136 0.55 4.28 10.24
C ALA A 136 1.18 3.68 8.98
N ILE A 137 2.17 2.82 9.17
CA ILE A 137 2.80 2.04 8.11
C ILE A 137 2.70 0.57 8.47
N VAL A 138 2.34 -0.28 7.51
CA VAL A 138 2.40 -1.73 7.66
C VAL A 138 3.48 -2.26 6.72
N LEU A 139 4.55 -2.78 7.30
CA LEU A 139 5.62 -3.45 6.56
C LEU A 139 5.29 -4.94 6.45
N VAL A 140 4.95 -5.38 5.25
CA VAL A 140 4.65 -6.79 4.95
C VAL A 140 5.95 -7.55 4.69
N VAL A 141 6.15 -8.67 5.36
CA VAL A 141 7.41 -9.43 5.33
C VAL A 141 7.18 -10.93 5.17
N HIS A 142 8.13 -11.61 4.53
CA HIS A 142 8.25 -13.06 4.67
C HIS A 142 8.99 -13.40 5.96
N PRO A 143 8.48 -14.27 6.83
CA PRO A 143 9.13 -14.65 8.08
C PRO A 143 10.26 -15.67 7.86
N THR A 144 11.22 -15.29 7.01
CA THR A 144 12.44 -16.06 6.70
C THR A 144 13.67 -15.31 7.18
N VAL A 145 14.81 -15.98 7.35
CA VAL A 145 16.06 -15.32 7.76
C VAL A 145 16.36 -14.10 6.90
N ALA A 146 16.33 -14.27 5.57
CA ALA A 146 16.61 -13.17 4.66
C ALA A 146 15.52 -12.07 4.71
N GLY A 147 14.25 -12.45 4.80
CA GLY A 147 13.13 -11.50 4.92
C GLY A 147 13.26 -10.64 6.18
N VAL A 148 13.50 -11.26 7.33
CA VAL A 148 13.66 -10.58 8.62
C VAL A 148 14.88 -9.67 8.66
N ALA A 149 16.03 -10.13 8.12
CA ALA A 149 17.24 -9.31 8.07
C ALA A 149 17.05 -8.02 7.26
N HIS A 150 16.37 -8.10 6.10
CA HIS A 150 16.04 -6.90 5.32
C HIS A 150 14.96 -6.05 5.99
N ALA A 151 13.94 -6.68 6.57
CA ALA A 151 12.86 -5.99 7.24
C ALA A 151 13.35 -5.17 8.43
N ARG A 152 14.34 -5.63 9.17
CA ARG A 152 14.96 -4.88 10.26
C ARG A 152 15.49 -3.52 9.78
N TYR A 153 16.29 -3.51 8.71
CA TYR A 153 16.82 -2.29 8.14
C TYR A 153 15.70 -1.34 7.65
N GLN A 154 14.70 -1.90 6.95
CA GLN A 154 13.55 -1.14 6.46
C GLN A 154 12.72 -0.56 7.60
N TYR A 155 12.48 -1.35 8.65
CA TYR A 155 11.75 -0.94 9.85
C TYR A 155 12.44 0.23 10.57
N GLU A 156 13.76 0.13 10.77
CA GLU A 156 14.55 1.20 11.38
C GLU A 156 14.41 2.51 10.59
N ASP A 157 14.57 2.48 9.26
CA ASP A 157 14.40 3.66 8.41
C ASP A 157 12.95 4.21 8.44
N LEU A 158 11.93 3.35 8.35
CA LEU A 158 10.53 3.76 8.42
C LEU A 158 10.19 4.41 9.77
N ARG A 159 10.73 3.89 10.87
CA ARG A 159 10.55 4.43 12.22
C ARG A 159 11.10 5.84 12.40
N THR A 160 12.07 6.25 11.60
CA THR A 160 12.56 7.65 11.62
C THR A 160 11.55 8.63 11.00
N ARG A 161 10.58 8.13 10.24
CA ARG A 161 9.62 8.93 9.44
C ARG A 161 8.20 8.86 9.99
N CYS A 162 7.81 7.73 10.57
CA CYS A 162 6.48 7.49 11.13
C CYS A 162 6.61 6.78 12.49
N ALA A 163 5.90 7.30 13.49
CA ALA A 163 5.91 6.72 14.83
C ALA A 163 5.23 5.33 14.88
N ASN A 164 4.21 5.11 14.04
CA ASN A 164 3.38 3.91 14.05
C ASN A 164 3.77 2.98 12.89
N VAL A 165 4.78 2.13 13.10
CA VAL A 165 5.17 1.10 12.13
C VAL A 165 4.84 -0.26 12.69
N LEU A 166 4.02 -1.00 11.97
CA LEU A 166 3.59 -2.36 12.25
C LEU A 166 4.25 -3.34 11.27
N VAL A 167 4.45 -4.58 11.67
CA VAL A 167 5.01 -5.62 10.83
C VAL A 167 3.97 -6.71 10.60
N ALA A 168 3.63 -6.97 9.34
CA ALA A 168 2.72 -8.02 8.94
C ALA A 168 3.50 -9.20 8.35
N CYS A 169 3.54 -10.32 9.07
CA CYS A 169 4.23 -11.53 8.63
C CYS A 169 3.33 -12.37 7.72
N ARG A 170 3.76 -12.63 6.49
CA ARG A 170 3.06 -13.53 5.58
C ARG A 170 3.26 -14.99 6.01
N GLY A 171 2.31 -15.50 6.79
CA GLY A 171 2.41 -16.80 7.44
C GLY A 171 3.12 -16.75 8.78
N ASP A 172 3.36 -17.92 9.34
CA ASP A 172 3.94 -18.14 10.67
C ASP A 172 5.14 -19.12 10.66
N ARG A 173 5.68 -19.38 9.47
CA ARG A 173 6.81 -20.29 9.27
C ARG A 173 7.83 -19.70 8.30
N PRO A 174 9.14 -19.98 8.48
CA PRO A 174 9.72 -20.74 9.59
C PRO A 174 9.66 -20.04 10.96
N TYR A 175 9.45 -18.70 10.98
CA TYR A 175 9.36 -17.91 12.22
C TYR A 175 7.94 -17.38 12.42
N ASN A 176 7.47 -17.37 13.65
CA ASN A 176 6.20 -16.74 14.00
C ASN A 176 6.35 -15.22 14.19
N ALA A 177 5.23 -14.52 14.33
CA ALA A 177 5.24 -13.07 14.46
C ALA A 177 5.99 -12.55 15.67
N ALA A 178 5.97 -13.27 16.80
CA ALA A 178 6.67 -12.86 18.02
C ALA A 178 8.19 -12.96 17.85
N GLU A 179 8.68 -14.02 17.21
CA GLU A 179 10.11 -14.20 16.90
C GLU A 179 10.58 -13.13 15.91
N VAL A 180 9.75 -12.81 14.90
CA VAL A 180 10.03 -11.73 13.94
C VAL A 180 10.05 -10.36 14.64
N ALA A 181 9.08 -10.10 15.52
CA ALA A 181 8.99 -8.86 16.30
C ALA A 181 10.27 -8.62 17.12
N GLU A 182 10.75 -9.64 17.81
CA GLU A 182 11.97 -9.56 18.62
C GLU A 182 13.21 -9.32 17.74
N ALA A 183 13.33 -10.06 16.63
CA ALA A 183 14.46 -9.96 15.70
C ALA A 183 14.56 -8.59 14.99
N ILE A 184 13.42 -7.94 14.74
CA ILE A 184 13.37 -6.59 14.12
C ILE A 184 13.65 -5.47 15.14
N GLY A 185 13.61 -5.73 16.43
CA GLY A 185 13.86 -4.73 17.47
C GLY A 185 12.62 -4.39 18.30
N ARG A 186 11.84 -5.41 18.65
CA ARG A 186 10.59 -5.34 19.43
C ARG A 186 9.50 -4.55 18.71
N ALA A 187 9.37 -4.80 17.42
CA ALA A 187 8.28 -4.27 16.62
C ALA A 187 6.93 -4.83 17.08
N THR A 188 5.84 -4.10 16.84
CA THR A 188 4.50 -4.70 16.88
C THR A 188 4.31 -5.53 15.63
N ALA A 189 4.24 -6.85 15.74
CA ALA A 189 4.09 -7.76 14.63
C ALA A 189 2.86 -8.66 14.77
N PHE A 190 2.28 -9.05 13.64
CA PHE A 190 1.15 -9.97 13.56
C PHE A 190 1.24 -10.84 12.31
N SER A 191 0.64 -12.02 12.34
CA SER A 191 0.61 -12.91 11.18
C SER A 191 -0.59 -12.62 10.31
N ILE A 192 -0.37 -12.64 8.99
CA ILE A 192 -1.42 -12.58 7.98
C ILE A 192 -1.44 -13.89 7.19
N ARG A 193 -2.63 -14.44 6.97
CA ARG A 193 -2.84 -15.60 6.09
C ARG A 193 -3.50 -15.12 4.83
N MET A 194 -2.79 -15.26 3.73
CA MET A 194 -3.33 -14.98 2.40
C MET A 194 -3.66 -16.32 1.77
N SER A 195 -4.91 -16.52 1.36
CA SER A 195 -5.26 -17.75 0.67
C SER A 195 -4.55 -17.80 -0.69
N SER A 196 -4.10 -18.98 -1.09
CA SER A 196 -3.27 -19.21 -2.27
C SER A 196 -3.99 -19.06 -3.61
N THR A 197 -5.25 -18.68 -3.62
CA THR A 197 -6.04 -18.56 -4.84
C THR A 197 -6.62 -17.14 -4.96
N PRO A 198 -5.95 -16.22 -5.66
CA PRO A 198 -6.60 -15.03 -6.15
C PRO A 198 -7.52 -15.45 -7.31
N GLN A 199 -8.80 -15.66 -7.03
CA GLN A 199 -9.77 -15.78 -8.10
C GLN A 199 -10.24 -14.37 -8.48
N PHE A 200 -9.45 -13.72 -9.30
CA PHE A 200 -9.92 -12.57 -10.08
C PHE A 200 -10.63 -13.12 -11.32
N HIS A 201 -11.93 -13.11 -11.31
CA HIS A 201 -12.71 -13.36 -12.51
C HIS A 201 -13.03 -12.01 -13.13
N CYS A 202 -12.37 -11.71 -14.21
CA CYS A 202 -12.78 -10.67 -15.15
C CYS A 202 -14.08 -11.15 -15.82
N CYS A 203 -15.11 -10.30 -15.82
CA CYS A 203 -16.42 -10.48 -16.44
C CYS A 203 -17.33 -11.53 -15.81
N ASP A 204 -18.38 -11.06 -15.14
CA ASP A 204 -19.60 -11.78 -14.71
C ASP A 204 -19.56 -12.74 -13.51
N SER A 205 -18.58 -12.65 -12.63
CA SER A 205 -18.62 -13.42 -11.38
C SER A 205 -18.19 -12.59 -10.17
N PRO A 206 -18.86 -12.73 -9.01
CA PRO A 206 -18.54 -11.95 -7.83
C PRO A 206 -17.12 -12.23 -7.36
N VAL A 207 -16.32 -11.19 -7.22
CA VAL A 207 -14.99 -11.24 -6.62
C VAL A 207 -15.12 -11.87 -5.23
N ARG A 208 -14.60 -13.08 -5.05
CA ARG A 208 -14.52 -13.71 -3.74
C ARG A 208 -13.38 -13.05 -2.97
N ILE A 209 -13.77 -12.18 -2.07
CA ILE A 209 -12.86 -11.43 -1.19
C ILE A 209 -12.26 -12.38 -0.16
N PHE A 210 -10.95 -12.31 -0.01
CA PHE A 210 -10.20 -13.03 1.01
C PHE A 210 -10.62 -12.55 2.42
N ALA A 211 -11.05 -13.48 3.26
CA ALA A 211 -11.20 -13.19 4.67
C ALA A 211 -9.81 -13.08 5.31
N LEU A 212 -9.37 -11.86 5.59
CA LEU A 212 -8.19 -11.63 6.41
C LEU A 212 -8.52 -12.02 7.85
N LYS A 213 -7.90 -13.08 8.35
CA LYS A 213 -7.94 -13.39 9.78
C LYS A 213 -6.69 -12.80 10.42
N PHE A 214 -6.89 -11.76 11.22
CA PHE A 214 -5.87 -11.22 12.09
C PHE A 214 -5.81 -12.09 13.34
N SER A 215 -4.64 -12.64 13.65
CA SER A 215 -4.34 -13.24 14.95
C SER A 215 -3.33 -12.32 15.64
N ALA A 216 -3.76 -11.64 16.68
CA ALA A 216 -2.84 -10.95 17.57
C ALA A 216 -2.08 -12.00 18.38
N ALA A 217 -0.74 -11.85 18.47
CA ALA A 217 0.11 -12.63 19.35
C ALA A 217 0.16 -11.96 20.72
#